data_ec12b924cf45423de4a3495d4ef67f1e
#
_entry.id   ec12b924cf45423de4a3495d4ef67f1e
#
_cell.length_a   1.000
_cell.length_b   1.000
_cell.length_c   1.000
_cell.angle_alpha   90.00
_cell.angle_beta   90.00
_cell.angle_gamma   90.00
#
_symmetry.space_group_name_H-M   'P 1'
#
loop_
_entity.id
_entity.type
_entity.pdbx_description
1 polymer ?
#
loop_
_entity_poly.entity_id
_entity_poly.type
_entity_poly.pdbx_seq_one_letter_code
_entity_poly.pdbx_strand_id
1 'polypeptide(L)'
;MSAHLPNSILATPTQFGRDSEAVRSLSIRTCGYFIAAPIRLSYLLTLPEYVETWLAAPDVDEVRCTGNPTIGEPLLIQLHYNRRIKARIFADYISIQPCDLQIRWHVRSRTHSSFSNICIALRTVRANTVLRICHIGFSDPRDLQWHQELWDMSLPKMKLLVR
;
A
#
# COMPACT_ATOMS: atom_id res chain seq x y z
N MET A 1 9.45 31.68 71.16
CA MET A 1 9.68 30.43 70.45
C MET A 1 9.19 30.60 69.05
N SER A 2 10.13 30.95 68.14
CA SER A 2 9.84 31.10 66.69
C SER A 2 10.34 29.94 65.93
N ALA A 3 9.43 29.24 65.29
CA ALA A 3 9.79 28.14 64.41
C ALA A 3 9.99 28.66 62.98
N HIS A 4 11.19 28.54 62.47
CA HIS A 4 11.54 28.81 61.08
C HIS A 4 11.08 27.64 60.19
N LEU A 5 10.29 27.97 59.17
CA LEU A 5 10.00 27.07 58.06
C LEU A 5 11.07 27.26 56.98
N PRO A 6 11.63 26.14 56.43
CA PRO A 6 12.58 26.27 55.35
C PRO A 6 11.92 26.48 54.00
N ASN A 7 12.61 27.26 53.18
CA ASN A 7 12.28 27.66 51.82
C ASN A 7 11.96 26.46 50.90
N SER A 8 10.81 26.57 50.26
CA SER A 8 10.40 25.73 49.14
C SER A 8 11.25 26.09 47.92
N ILE A 9 12.06 25.12 47.48
CA ILE A 9 12.81 25.20 46.22
C ILE A 9 11.82 24.97 45.09
N LEU A 10 11.52 26.04 44.34
CA LEU A 10 10.81 25.96 43.09
C LEU A 10 11.66 25.21 42.06
N ALA A 11 11.27 23.97 41.80
CA ALA A 11 11.80 23.23 40.68
C ALA A 11 11.28 23.87 39.38
N THR A 12 12.19 24.38 38.56
CA THR A 12 11.95 24.83 37.22
C THR A 12 11.45 23.64 36.37
N PRO A 13 10.38 23.76 35.58
CA PRO A 13 9.97 22.72 34.66
C PRO A 13 11.04 22.60 33.57
N THR A 14 11.72 21.47 33.59
CA THR A 14 12.62 21.03 32.52
C THR A 14 11.84 21.05 31.21
N GLN A 15 12.26 21.88 30.25
CA GLN A 15 11.80 21.85 28.88
C GLN A 15 12.18 20.52 28.31
N PHE A 16 11.24 19.56 28.30
CA PHE A 16 11.32 18.40 27.43
C PHE A 16 11.20 18.89 26.00
N GLY A 17 12.27 18.63 25.25
CA GLY A 17 12.47 19.08 23.89
C GLY A 17 11.29 18.77 22.99
N ARG A 18 10.89 19.79 22.27
CA ARG A 18 10.11 19.71 21.04
C ARG A 18 11.01 19.16 19.93
N ASP A 19 11.25 17.86 19.92
CA ASP A 19 11.84 17.14 18.78
C ASP A 19 11.10 15.83 18.57
N SER A 20 9.79 15.94 18.48
CA SER A 20 8.95 14.96 17.84
C SER A 20 8.36 15.63 16.59
N GLU A 21 9.22 15.89 15.60
CA GLU A 21 8.76 15.94 14.22
C GLU A 21 8.14 14.57 13.98
N ALA A 22 6.80 14.54 14.05
CA ALA A 22 6.05 13.38 13.62
C ALA A 22 6.51 13.10 12.21
N VAL A 23 7.28 12.02 12.03
CA VAL A 23 7.65 11.49 10.73
C VAL A 23 6.32 11.30 10.01
N ARG A 24 5.97 12.24 9.14
CA ARG A 24 4.76 12.15 8.34
C ARG A 24 4.95 10.94 7.47
N SER A 25 4.33 9.85 7.86
CA SER A 25 4.34 8.61 7.09
C SER A 25 3.87 8.94 5.68
N LEU A 26 4.77 8.81 4.71
CA LEU A 26 4.46 9.01 3.31
C LEU A 26 3.39 8.01 2.92
N SER A 27 2.32 8.47 2.28
CA SER A 27 1.17 7.64 1.94
C SER A 27 0.57 8.04 0.60
N ILE A 28 0.04 7.04 -0.11
CA ILE A 28 -0.76 7.21 -1.31
C ILE A 28 -2.22 6.95 -0.93
N ARG A 29 -3.10 7.85 -1.35
CA ARG A 29 -4.55 7.66 -1.27
C ARG A 29 -5.12 7.88 -2.65
N THR A 30 -5.71 6.83 -3.21
CA THR A 30 -6.34 6.92 -4.52
C THR A 30 -7.66 6.17 -4.53
N CYS A 31 -8.50 6.47 -5.51
CA CYS A 31 -9.78 5.80 -5.67
C CYS A 31 -10.13 5.62 -7.15
N GLY A 32 -10.98 4.64 -7.41
CA GLY A 32 -11.53 4.37 -8.72
C GLY A 32 -13.02 4.04 -8.63
N TYR A 33 -13.78 4.47 -9.64
CA TYR A 33 -15.16 4.08 -9.82
C TYR A 33 -15.25 3.01 -10.91
N PHE A 34 -15.95 1.92 -10.61
CA PHE A 34 -16.03 0.73 -11.45
C PHE A 34 -17.49 0.31 -11.69
N ILE A 35 -17.82 0.00 -12.93
CA ILE A 35 -19.14 -0.53 -13.32
C ILE A 35 -19.14 -2.04 -13.11
N ALA A 36 -19.03 -2.47 -11.86
CA ALA A 36 -18.97 -3.88 -11.47
C ALA A 36 -19.35 -4.06 -10.01
N ALA A 37 -19.80 -5.26 -9.66
CA ALA A 37 -20.04 -5.67 -8.28
C ALA A 37 -18.69 -5.80 -7.49
N PRO A 38 -18.68 -5.57 -6.16
CA PRO A 38 -17.46 -5.67 -5.35
C PRO A 38 -16.74 -7.01 -5.46
N ILE A 39 -17.47 -8.10 -5.52
CA ILE A 39 -16.89 -9.45 -5.63
C ILE A 39 -16.06 -9.62 -6.91
N ARG A 40 -16.48 -9.03 -8.02
CA ARG A 40 -15.72 -9.08 -9.26
C ARG A 40 -14.39 -8.33 -9.14
N LEU A 41 -14.40 -7.17 -8.47
CA LEU A 41 -13.17 -6.41 -8.18
C LEU A 41 -12.26 -7.15 -7.20
N SER A 42 -12.84 -7.85 -6.20
CA SER A 42 -12.06 -8.68 -5.30
C SER A 42 -11.28 -9.76 -6.06
N TYR A 43 -11.90 -10.43 -7.02
CA TYR A 43 -11.20 -11.40 -7.88
C TYR A 43 -10.10 -10.76 -8.75
N LEU A 44 -10.37 -9.59 -9.34
CA LEU A 44 -9.36 -8.86 -10.10
C LEU A 44 -8.13 -8.50 -9.25
N LEU A 45 -8.35 -8.19 -7.98
CA LEU A 45 -7.29 -7.77 -7.05
C LEU A 45 -6.50 -8.95 -6.46
N THR A 46 -7.06 -10.16 -6.48
CA THR A 46 -6.48 -11.29 -5.75
C THR A 46 -6.00 -12.42 -6.65
N LEU A 47 -6.67 -12.69 -7.77
CA LEU A 47 -6.31 -13.83 -8.62
C LEU A 47 -5.12 -13.49 -9.52
N PRO A 48 -4.07 -14.35 -9.54
CA PRO A 48 -2.82 -14.11 -10.29
C PRO A 48 -3.04 -13.76 -11.76
N GLU A 49 -3.91 -14.49 -12.43
CA GLU A 49 -4.22 -14.33 -13.85
C GLU A 49 -4.82 -12.94 -14.17
N TYR A 50 -5.54 -12.33 -13.22
CA TYR A 50 -6.04 -10.98 -13.39
C TYR A 50 -4.97 -9.93 -13.02
N VAL A 51 -4.20 -10.17 -11.97
CA VAL A 51 -3.12 -9.26 -11.57
C VAL A 51 -2.15 -9.03 -12.72
N GLU A 52 -1.79 -10.07 -13.47
CA GLU A 52 -0.95 -9.97 -14.66
C GLU A 52 -1.51 -9.02 -15.74
N THR A 53 -2.82 -8.90 -15.83
CA THR A 53 -3.47 -8.12 -16.89
C THR A 53 -3.60 -6.63 -16.58
N TRP A 54 -3.82 -6.29 -15.31
CA TRP A 54 -4.06 -4.88 -14.94
C TRP A 54 -2.87 -4.21 -14.29
N LEU A 55 -1.98 -4.95 -13.61
CA LEU A 55 -0.84 -4.33 -12.95
C LEU A 55 0.10 -3.73 -13.99
N ALA A 56 0.45 -2.49 -13.79
CA ALA A 56 1.37 -1.75 -14.64
C ALA A 56 2.29 -0.90 -13.77
N ALA A 57 3.54 -0.77 -14.20
CA ALA A 57 4.54 0.02 -13.52
C ALA A 57 5.45 0.72 -14.53
N PRO A 58 6.13 1.80 -14.13
CA PRO A 58 7.08 2.49 -15.00
C PRO A 58 8.17 1.53 -15.53
N ASP A 59 8.46 1.63 -16.82
CA ASP A 59 9.47 0.80 -17.51
C ASP A 59 9.26 -0.72 -17.32
N VAL A 60 8.03 -1.16 -17.37
CA VAL A 60 7.63 -2.57 -17.31
C VAL A 60 6.82 -2.91 -18.55
N ASP A 61 7.23 -3.94 -19.28
CA ASP A 61 6.58 -4.40 -20.51
C ASP A 61 5.79 -5.70 -20.30
N GLU A 62 6.13 -6.48 -19.27
CA GLU A 62 5.45 -7.73 -18.92
C GLU A 62 5.36 -7.90 -17.39
N VAL A 63 4.20 -8.35 -16.94
CA VAL A 63 3.95 -8.75 -15.54
C VAL A 63 3.61 -10.23 -15.51
N ARG A 64 4.26 -10.98 -14.64
CA ARG A 64 3.92 -12.38 -14.33
C ARG A 64 3.58 -12.50 -12.86
N CYS A 65 2.50 -13.18 -12.54
CA CYS A 65 2.03 -13.39 -11.19
C CYS A 65 1.79 -14.88 -10.93
N THR A 66 2.32 -15.38 -9.82
CA THR A 66 2.16 -16.78 -9.40
C THR A 66 1.85 -16.86 -7.91
N GLY A 67 1.22 -17.94 -7.49
CA GLY A 67 0.84 -18.21 -6.11
C GLY A 67 -0.67 -18.31 -5.93
N ASN A 68 -1.10 -18.44 -4.69
CA ASN A 68 -2.50 -18.48 -4.30
C ASN A 68 -2.84 -17.29 -3.40
N PRO A 69 -4.01 -16.66 -3.57
CA PRO A 69 -4.43 -15.55 -2.73
C PRO A 69 -4.94 -16.05 -1.36
N THR A 70 -4.06 -16.63 -0.57
CA THR A 70 -4.35 -17.15 0.76
C THR A 70 -3.50 -16.45 1.81
N ILE A 71 -4.02 -16.33 3.04
CA ILE A 71 -3.28 -15.74 4.15
C ILE A 71 -2.06 -16.61 4.45
N GLY A 72 -0.87 -16.00 4.50
CA GLY A 72 0.40 -16.67 4.79
C GLY A 72 1.13 -17.22 3.56
N GLU A 73 0.53 -17.15 2.36
CA GLU A 73 1.19 -17.51 1.09
C GLU A 73 1.22 -16.28 0.18
N PRO A 74 2.40 -15.65 -0.01
CA PRO A 74 2.48 -14.45 -0.83
C PRO A 74 2.30 -14.76 -2.32
N LEU A 75 1.60 -13.89 -3.04
CA LEU A 75 1.72 -13.85 -4.48
C LEU A 75 3.11 -13.33 -4.84
N LEU A 76 3.76 -14.01 -5.78
CA LEU A 76 4.98 -13.54 -6.40
C LEU A 76 4.66 -12.85 -7.72
N ILE A 77 4.88 -11.54 -7.77
CA ILE A 77 4.71 -10.73 -8.97
C ILE A 77 6.10 -10.39 -9.51
N GLN A 78 6.37 -10.77 -10.74
CA GLN A 78 7.63 -10.46 -11.42
C GLN A 78 7.38 -9.38 -12.46
N LEU A 79 8.11 -8.28 -12.35
CA LEU A 79 8.08 -7.17 -13.28
C LEU A 79 9.24 -7.34 -14.27
N HIS A 80 8.94 -7.42 -15.56
CA HIS A 80 9.90 -7.62 -16.61
C HIS A 80 10.05 -6.36 -17.48
N TYR A 81 11.26 -6.12 -17.96
CA TYR A 81 11.57 -5.16 -19.00
C TYR A 81 12.62 -5.77 -19.95
N ASN A 82 12.35 -5.76 -21.23
CA ASN A 82 13.21 -6.39 -22.24
C ASN A 82 13.57 -7.84 -21.87
N ARG A 83 12.56 -8.64 -21.48
CA ARG A 83 12.69 -10.06 -21.08
C ARG A 83 13.54 -10.31 -19.83
N ARG A 84 13.93 -9.27 -19.08
CA ARG A 84 14.70 -9.38 -17.83
C ARG A 84 13.84 -8.99 -16.64
N ILE A 85 13.99 -9.74 -15.55
CA ILE A 85 13.33 -9.37 -14.28
C ILE A 85 13.96 -8.09 -13.76
N LYS A 86 13.17 -7.03 -13.70
CA LYS A 86 13.53 -5.73 -13.14
C LYS A 86 13.32 -5.67 -11.63
N ALA A 87 12.17 -6.18 -11.20
CA ALA A 87 11.82 -6.26 -9.79
C ALA A 87 10.91 -7.46 -9.51
N ARG A 88 10.87 -7.87 -8.24
CA ARG A 88 9.90 -8.83 -7.71
C ARG A 88 9.10 -8.15 -6.62
N ILE A 89 7.81 -8.44 -6.57
CA ILE A 89 6.92 -8.00 -5.53
C ILE A 89 6.37 -9.25 -4.84
N PHE A 90 6.45 -9.28 -3.54
CA PHE A 90 5.83 -10.28 -2.70
C PHE A 90 4.61 -9.62 -2.05
N ALA A 91 3.42 -10.03 -2.48
CA ALA A 91 2.15 -9.54 -1.95
C ALA A 91 1.59 -10.56 -0.96
N ASP A 92 1.79 -10.31 0.32
CA ASP A 92 1.35 -11.17 1.41
C ASP A 92 0.01 -10.66 1.96
N TYR A 93 -1.04 -11.44 1.78
CA TYR A 93 -2.37 -11.10 2.26
C TYR A 93 -2.45 -11.30 3.77
N ILE A 94 -2.71 -10.22 4.50
CA ILE A 94 -2.93 -10.21 5.95
C ILE A 94 -4.41 -10.45 6.24
N SER A 95 -5.29 -9.91 5.40
CA SER A 95 -6.74 -10.10 5.48
C SER A 95 -7.34 -10.13 4.08
N ILE A 96 -8.23 -11.10 3.84
CA ILE A 96 -9.01 -11.22 2.61
C ILE A 96 -10.48 -11.30 3.02
N GLN A 97 -11.18 -10.18 2.87
CA GLN A 97 -12.62 -10.08 3.05
C GLN A 97 -13.24 -9.60 1.72
N PRO A 98 -14.51 -9.93 1.44
CA PRO A 98 -15.14 -9.58 0.16
C PRO A 98 -15.07 -8.09 -0.22
N CYS A 99 -15.03 -7.21 0.79
CA CYS A 99 -15.02 -5.77 0.60
C CYS A 99 -13.79 -5.06 1.18
N ASP A 100 -12.90 -5.78 1.85
CA ASP A 100 -11.72 -5.21 2.49
C ASP A 100 -10.53 -6.16 2.35
N LEU A 101 -9.43 -5.65 1.79
CA LEU A 101 -8.17 -6.39 1.66
C LEU A 101 -7.07 -5.64 2.41
N GLN A 102 -6.22 -6.39 3.08
CA GLN A 102 -4.98 -5.87 3.66
C GLN A 102 -3.81 -6.69 3.14
N ILE A 103 -2.83 -6.02 2.56
CA ILE A 103 -1.71 -6.65 1.88
C ILE A 103 -0.41 -6.04 2.42
N ARG A 104 0.51 -6.87 2.85
CA ARG A 104 1.91 -6.49 3.04
C ARG A 104 2.61 -6.60 1.69
N TRP A 105 3.26 -5.51 1.30
CA TRP A 105 3.85 -5.35 -0.01
C TRP A 105 5.35 -5.19 0.11
N HIS A 106 6.09 -6.13 -0.43
CA HIS A 106 7.55 -6.12 -0.41
C HIS A 106 8.10 -6.12 -1.83
N VAL A 107 8.71 -5.02 -2.21
CA VAL A 107 9.39 -4.86 -3.51
C VAL A 107 10.87 -5.16 -3.36
N ARG A 108 11.41 -5.98 -4.24
CA ARG A 108 12.84 -6.28 -4.34
C ARG A 108 13.34 -6.09 -5.76
N SER A 109 14.38 -5.30 -5.93
CA SER A 109 15.15 -5.15 -7.15
C SER A 109 16.63 -5.44 -6.88
N ARG A 110 17.50 -5.26 -7.87
CA ARG A 110 18.95 -5.42 -7.67
C ARG A 110 19.54 -4.45 -6.63
N THR A 111 19.01 -3.24 -6.58
CA THR A 111 19.59 -2.12 -5.82
C THR A 111 18.70 -1.64 -4.68
N HIS A 112 17.48 -2.19 -4.56
CA HIS A 112 16.48 -1.66 -3.66
C HIS A 112 15.59 -2.74 -3.08
N SER A 113 15.21 -2.56 -1.82
CA SER A 113 14.22 -3.37 -1.11
C SER A 113 13.38 -2.46 -0.23
N SER A 114 12.06 -2.52 -0.41
CA SER A 114 11.13 -1.72 0.39
C SER A 114 9.92 -2.52 0.85
N PHE A 115 9.43 -2.18 2.02
CA PHE A 115 8.20 -2.72 2.61
C PHE A 115 7.16 -1.62 2.75
N SER A 116 5.93 -1.97 2.44
CA SER A 116 4.79 -1.09 2.61
C SER A 116 3.52 -1.90 2.88
N ASN A 117 2.41 -1.24 3.20
CA ASN A 117 1.15 -1.91 3.45
C ASN A 117 0.06 -1.26 2.60
N ILE A 118 -0.79 -2.09 2.01
CA ILE A 118 -1.92 -1.67 1.20
C ILE A 118 -3.21 -2.08 1.91
N CYS A 119 -4.09 -1.11 2.10
CA CYS A 119 -5.46 -1.33 2.54
C CYS A 119 -6.40 -0.97 1.38
N ILE A 120 -7.25 -1.90 1.00
CA ILE A 120 -8.22 -1.73 -0.08
C ILE A 120 -9.61 -1.89 0.49
N ALA A 121 -10.48 -0.91 0.23
CA ALA A 121 -11.88 -0.96 0.56
C ALA A 121 -12.75 -0.87 -0.69
N LEU A 122 -13.72 -1.78 -0.82
CA LEU A 122 -14.70 -1.83 -1.88
C LEU A 122 -16.06 -1.41 -1.31
N ARG A 123 -16.62 -0.33 -1.83
CA ARG A 123 -17.91 0.19 -1.36
C ARG A 123 -18.92 0.22 -2.51
N THR A 124 -20.04 -0.43 -2.31
CA THR A 124 -21.15 -0.41 -3.28
C THR A 124 -21.79 0.97 -3.30
N VAL A 125 -21.95 1.52 -4.50
CA VAL A 125 -22.69 2.76 -4.77
C VAL A 125 -23.67 2.46 -5.88
N ARG A 126 -24.93 2.25 -5.53
CA ARG A 126 -25.97 1.72 -6.43
C ARG A 126 -25.55 0.34 -6.96
N ALA A 127 -25.47 0.15 -8.29
CA ALA A 127 -25.03 -1.10 -8.92
C ALA A 127 -23.52 -1.17 -9.20
N ASN A 128 -22.76 -0.17 -8.74
CA ASN A 128 -21.34 0.00 -9.05
C ASN A 128 -20.48 -0.06 -7.78
N THR A 129 -19.18 -0.04 -7.93
CA THR A 129 -18.24 -0.09 -6.81
C THR A 129 -17.26 1.09 -6.85
N VAL A 130 -17.08 1.71 -5.69
CA VAL A 130 -15.96 2.61 -5.42
C VAL A 130 -14.86 1.78 -4.76
N LEU A 131 -13.73 1.69 -5.43
CA LEU A 131 -12.47 1.15 -4.90
C LEU A 131 -11.71 2.29 -4.23
N ARG A 132 -11.28 2.10 -2.97
CA ARG A 132 -10.38 3.01 -2.27
C ARG A 132 -9.10 2.27 -1.90
N ILE A 133 -7.97 2.89 -2.20
CA ILE A 133 -6.65 2.36 -1.89
C ILE A 133 -5.95 3.33 -0.95
N CYS A 134 -5.44 2.80 0.15
CA CYS A 134 -4.52 3.47 1.05
C CYS A 134 -3.23 2.65 1.10
N HIS A 135 -2.14 3.19 0.56
CA HIS A 135 -0.82 2.56 0.53
C HIS A 135 0.13 3.36 1.40
N ILE A 136 0.64 2.77 2.46
CA ILE A 136 1.37 3.43 3.54
C ILE A 136 2.67 2.71 3.87
N GLY A 137 3.54 3.39 4.62
CA GLY A 137 4.78 2.80 5.13
C GLY A 137 6.00 3.09 4.27
N PHE A 138 5.92 4.07 3.38
CA PHE A 138 7.09 4.51 2.61
C PHE A 138 8.05 5.31 3.47
N SER A 139 9.33 4.98 3.36
CA SER A 139 10.43 5.72 4.00
C SER A 139 11.20 6.61 3.01
N ASP A 140 11.12 6.30 1.72
CA ASP A 140 11.81 7.03 0.63
C ASP A 140 10.76 7.70 -0.30
N PRO A 141 10.87 9.01 -0.57
CA PRO A 141 10.01 9.71 -1.53
C PRO A 141 10.03 9.12 -2.95
N ARG A 142 11.15 8.52 -3.37
CA ARG A 142 11.25 7.86 -4.68
C ARG A 142 10.40 6.59 -4.75
N ASP A 143 10.33 5.84 -3.66
CA ASP A 143 9.43 4.69 -3.55
C ASP A 143 7.97 5.13 -3.61
N LEU A 144 7.64 6.19 -2.90
CA LEU A 144 6.29 6.77 -2.94
C LEU A 144 5.91 7.15 -4.38
N GLN A 145 6.79 7.87 -5.08
CA GLN A 145 6.55 8.29 -6.45
C GLN A 145 6.36 7.10 -7.38
N TRP A 146 7.24 6.10 -7.31
CA TRP A 146 7.14 4.90 -8.14
C TRP A 146 5.82 4.15 -7.93
N HIS A 147 5.38 4.01 -6.67
CA HIS A 147 4.11 3.37 -6.36
C HIS A 147 2.90 4.23 -6.75
N GLN A 148 3.02 5.56 -6.70
CA GLN A 148 1.98 6.44 -7.23
C GLN A 148 1.79 6.23 -8.73
N GLU A 149 2.88 6.22 -9.50
CA GLU A 149 2.87 5.95 -10.93
C GLU A 149 2.32 4.54 -11.25
N LEU A 150 2.68 3.52 -10.44
CA LEU A 150 2.12 2.17 -10.55
C LEU A 150 0.59 2.19 -10.45
N TRP A 151 0.02 2.88 -9.45
CA TRP A 151 -1.44 2.96 -9.30
C TRP A 151 -2.09 3.78 -10.41
N ASP A 152 -1.48 4.88 -10.82
CA ASP A 152 -1.96 5.74 -11.90
C ASP A 152 -2.01 5.01 -13.24
N MET A 153 -1.07 4.11 -13.49
CA MET A 153 -1.05 3.24 -14.68
C MET A 153 -2.00 2.04 -14.57
N SER A 154 -2.16 1.48 -13.38
CA SER A 154 -2.89 0.23 -13.14
C SER A 154 -4.41 0.43 -13.09
N LEU A 155 -4.90 1.48 -12.45
CA LEU A 155 -6.35 1.72 -12.29
C LEU A 155 -7.09 1.88 -13.62
N PRO A 156 -6.57 2.59 -14.63
CA PRO A 156 -7.21 2.64 -15.95
C PRO A 156 -7.30 1.27 -16.63
N LYS A 157 -6.24 0.44 -16.54
CA LYS A 157 -6.27 -0.92 -17.09
C LYS A 157 -7.30 -1.80 -16.39
N MET A 158 -7.38 -1.73 -15.07
CA MET A 158 -8.38 -2.47 -14.30
C MET A 158 -9.81 -2.09 -14.71
N LYS A 159 -10.08 -0.80 -14.99
CA LYS A 159 -11.39 -0.33 -15.49
C LYS A 159 -11.79 -0.94 -16.81
N LEU A 160 -10.83 -1.24 -17.70
CA LEU A 160 -11.13 -1.85 -19.00
C LEU A 160 -11.58 -3.31 -18.86
N LEU A 161 -11.17 -4.02 -17.81
CA LEU A 161 -11.52 -5.43 -17.59
C LEU A 161 -12.93 -5.65 -17.03
N VAL A 162 -13.60 -4.61 -16.59
CA VAL A 162 -14.94 -4.67 -15.96
C VAL A 162 -16.03 -3.90 -16.72
N ARG A 163 -15.73 -3.51 -17.95
CA ARG A 163 -16.72 -2.89 -18.86
C ARG A 163 -17.62 -3.94 -19.50
#